data_51e10df47b9843f74fcba57be17acede
#
_entry.id   51e10df47b9843f74fcba57be17acede
#
_cell.length_a   1.000
_cell.length_b   1.000
_cell.length_c   1.000
_cell.angle_alpha   90.00
_cell.angle_beta   90.00
_cell.angle_gamma   90.00
#
_symmetry.space_group_name_H-M   'P 1'
#
loop_
_entity.id
_entity.type
_entity.pdbx_description
1 polymer ?
#
loop_
_entity_poly.entity_id
_entity_poly.type
_entity_poly.pdbx_seq_one_letter_code
_entity_poly.pdbx_strand_id
1 'polypeptide(L)'
;MNIDFQDNSDEVRAALQEAAERALEKCGLVAEGYAKKLCPVDTGNLRNSITHNVDMSEPAAYIGTDSEYAAYVELGTGKYAAGGRPTPWVYQDANGNWHWTQGNPAQPFLKPAVADHKQTYQGIIKDELHGR
;
A
#
# COMPACT_ATOMS: atom_id res chain seq x y z
N MET A 1 -34.58 16.64 -43.11
CA MET A 1 -33.29 16.38 -42.49
C MET A 1 -33.41 15.21 -41.54
N ASN A 2 -32.59 14.19 -41.77
CA ASN A 2 -32.54 13.04 -40.88
C ASN A 2 -31.42 13.24 -39.87
N ILE A 3 -31.74 13.07 -38.59
CA ILE A 3 -30.77 13.15 -37.53
C ILE A 3 -30.63 11.75 -36.93
N ASP A 4 -29.44 11.19 -37.04
CA ASP A 4 -29.13 9.90 -36.45
C ASP A 4 -28.43 10.13 -35.11
N PHE A 5 -29.01 9.56 -34.06
CA PHE A 5 -28.38 9.50 -32.76
C PHE A 5 -27.88 8.09 -32.51
N GLN A 6 -26.63 7.99 -32.27
CA GLN A 6 -25.99 6.73 -31.88
C GLN A 6 -25.71 6.76 -30.42
N ASP A 7 -26.24 5.79 -29.67
CA ASP A 7 -25.97 5.68 -28.23
C ASP A 7 -24.73 4.82 -28.02
N ASN A 8 -23.61 5.51 -27.71
CA ASN A 8 -22.32 4.88 -27.44
C ASN A 8 -22.04 4.78 -25.94
N SER A 9 -23.08 4.88 -25.11
CA SER A 9 -22.87 4.94 -23.64
C SER A 9 -22.21 3.68 -23.09
N ASP A 10 -22.49 2.50 -23.67
CA ASP A 10 -21.84 1.27 -23.23
C ASP A 10 -20.36 1.24 -23.59
N GLU A 11 -20.01 1.72 -24.78
CA GLU A 11 -18.61 1.82 -25.21
C GLU A 11 -17.84 2.83 -24.37
N VAL A 12 -18.44 3.98 -24.09
CA VAL A 12 -17.83 5.01 -23.25
C VAL A 12 -17.62 4.51 -21.83
N ARG A 13 -18.62 3.80 -21.29
CA ARG A 13 -18.54 3.23 -19.96
C ARG A 13 -17.42 2.20 -19.86
N ALA A 14 -17.32 1.31 -20.86
CA ALA A 14 -16.26 0.31 -20.94
C ALA A 14 -14.87 0.97 -21.02
N ALA A 15 -14.73 2.00 -21.85
CA ALA A 15 -13.48 2.73 -22.00
C ALA A 15 -13.06 3.44 -20.72
N LEU A 16 -14.02 4.03 -19.99
CA LEU A 16 -13.75 4.66 -18.69
C LEU A 16 -13.35 3.64 -17.64
N GLN A 17 -13.99 2.47 -17.64
CA GLN A 17 -13.66 1.41 -16.71
C GLN A 17 -12.24 0.89 -16.95
N GLU A 18 -11.86 0.67 -18.20
CA GLU A 18 -10.51 0.26 -18.56
C GLU A 18 -9.47 1.32 -18.17
N ALA A 19 -9.76 2.60 -18.40
CA ALA A 19 -8.89 3.69 -18.03
C ALA A 19 -8.74 3.77 -16.51
N ALA A 20 -9.83 3.59 -15.76
CA ALA A 20 -9.80 3.58 -14.30
C ALA A 20 -8.96 2.40 -13.77
N GLU A 21 -9.09 1.24 -14.38
CA GLU A 21 -8.30 0.07 -13.99
C GLU A 21 -6.81 0.30 -14.22
N ARG A 22 -6.44 0.86 -15.38
CA ARG A 22 -5.04 1.21 -15.66
C ARG A 22 -4.51 2.24 -14.66
N ALA A 23 -5.33 3.25 -14.34
CA ALA A 23 -4.94 4.29 -13.38
C ALA A 23 -4.69 3.69 -12.00
N LEU A 24 -5.58 2.83 -11.52
CA LEU A 24 -5.45 2.19 -10.22
C LEU A 24 -4.26 1.23 -10.17
N GLU A 25 -4.00 0.50 -11.26
CA GLU A 25 -2.84 -0.38 -11.36
C GLU A 25 -1.54 0.43 -11.27
N LYS A 26 -1.46 1.57 -11.96
CA LYS A 26 -0.30 2.47 -11.87
C LYS A 26 -0.13 3.06 -10.49
N CYS A 27 -1.23 3.49 -9.86
CA CYS A 27 -1.19 4.01 -8.49
C CYS A 27 -0.70 2.92 -7.53
N GLY A 28 -1.21 1.71 -7.65
CA GLY A 28 -0.80 0.59 -6.82
C GLY A 28 0.68 0.27 -6.96
N LEU A 29 1.18 0.25 -8.18
CA LEU A 29 2.59 -0.01 -8.46
C LEU A 29 3.49 1.09 -7.87
N VAL A 30 3.10 2.34 -8.02
CA VAL A 30 3.85 3.49 -7.46
C VAL A 30 3.83 3.44 -5.94
N ALA A 31 2.68 3.17 -5.33
CA ALA A 31 2.54 3.06 -3.88
C ALA A 31 3.37 1.90 -3.33
N GLU A 32 3.37 0.76 -4.02
CA GLU A 32 4.24 -0.37 -3.67
C GLU A 32 5.72 0.06 -3.68
N GLY A 33 6.14 0.81 -4.69
CA GLY A 33 7.50 1.32 -4.78
C GLY A 33 7.86 2.25 -3.62
N TYR A 34 6.97 3.16 -3.25
CA TYR A 34 7.18 4.03 -2.09
C TYR A 34 7.26 3.23 -0.78
N ALA A 35 6.37 2.27 -0.60
CA ALA A 35 6.38 1.42 0.59
C ALA A 35 7.68 0.63 0.69
N LYS A 36 8.16 0.10 -0.41
CA LYS A 36 9.44 -0.63 -0.44
C LYS A 36 10.63 0.26 -0.08
N LYS A 37 10.61 1.53 -0.49
CA LYS A 37 11.65 2.49 -0.13
C LYS A 37 11.65 2.82 1.35
N LEU A 38 10.48 2.92 1.95
CA LEU A 38 10.32 3.29 3.36
C LEU A 38 10.49 2.09 4.30
N CYS A 39 10.33 0.88 3.78
CA CYS A 39 10.38 -0.34 4.57
C CYS A 39 11.79 -0.58 5.11
N PRO A 40 11.96 -0.78 6.42
CA PRO A 40 13.26 -1.18 6.96
C PRO A 40 13.70 -2.51 6.35
N VAL A 41 14.99 -2.61 6.03
CA VAL A 41 15.55 -3.81 5.40
C VAL A 41 16.51 -4.49 6.38
N ASP A 42 16.14 -5.69 6.80
CA ASP A 42 17.02 -6.59 7.53
C ASP A 42 17.45 -7.72 6.59
N THR A 43 16.54 -8.65 6.31
CA THR A 43 16.79 -9.73 5.34
C THR A 43 16.25 -9.42 3.94
N GLY A 44 15.42 -8.40 3.82
CA GLY A 44 14.68 -8.08 2.61
C GLY A 44 13.35 -8.82 2.47
N ASN A 45 13.04 -9.74 3.38
CA ASN A 45 11.82 -10.53 3.30
C ASN A 45 10.56 -9.69 3.41
N LEU A 46 10.53 -8.75 4.36
CA LEU A 46 9.38 -7.84 4.51
C LEU A 46 9.22 -6.96 3.28
N ARG A 47 10.29 -6.30 2.84
CA ARG A 47 10.25 -5.45 1.65
C ARG A 47 9.77 -6.21 0.42
N ASN A 48 10.29 -7.41 0.20
CA ASN A 48 9.96 -8.23 -0.96
C ASN A 48 8.53 -8.78 -0.92
N SER A 49 7.90 -8.80 0.27
CA SER A 49 6.52 -9.26 0.44
C SER A 49 5.48 -8.19 0.12
N ILE A 50 5.90 -6.92 -0.04
CA ILE A 50 4.98 -5.81 -0.31
C ILE A 50 4.45 -5.95 -1.73
N THR A 51 3.13 -5.96 -1.87
CA THR A 51 2.44 -6.09 -3.14
C THR A 51 1.31 -5.07 -3.23
N HIS A 52 0.73 -4.96 -4.41
CA HIS A 52 -0.47 -4.16 -4.62
C HIS A 52 -1.55 -5.00 -5.27
N ASN A 53 -2.78 -4.55 -5.14
CA ASN A 53 -3.94 -5.21 -5.72
C ASN A 53 -4.97 -4.16 -6.10
N VAL A 54 -5.64 -4.37 -7.23
CA VAL A 54 -6.73 -3.52 -7.69
C VAL A 54 -8.04 -4.29 -7.58
N ASP A 55 -9.04 -3.67 -6.96
CA ASP A 55 -10.38 -4.21 -6.85
C ASP A 55 -11.33 -3.28 -7.62
N MET A 56 -11.94 -3.78 -8.68
CA MET A 56 -12.85 -2.98 -9.52
C MET A 56 -14.31 -3.08 -9.07
N SER A 57 -14.65 -3.96 -8.12
CA SER A 57 -16.01 -4.01 -7.56
C SER A 57 -16.32 -2.74 -6.76
N GLU A 58 -15.35 -2.25 -6.01
CA GLU A 58 -15.30 -0.91 -5.43
C GLU A 58 -14.00 -0.29 -5.89
N PRO A 59 -13.97 0.45 -7.01
CA PRO A 59 -12.71 0.84 -7.65
C PRO A 59 -11.68 1.41 -6.69
N ALA A 60 -10.68 0.61 -6.37
CA ALA A 60 -9.64 0.96 -5.42
C ALA A 60 -8.37 0.16 -5.67
N ALA A 61 -7.24 0.77 -5.36
CA ALA A 61 -5.95 0.09 -5.31
C ALA A 61 -5.51 -0.03 -3.86
N TYR A 62 -4.95 -1.17 -3.53
CA TYR A 62 -4.48 -1.47 -2.17
C TYR A 62 -3.03 -1.89 -2.23
N ILE A 63 -2.27 -1.50 -1.21
CA ILE A 63 -0.95 -2.08 -0.97
C ILE A 63 -0.97 -2.85 0.34
N GLY A 64 -0.16 -3.87 0.42
CA GLY A 64 -0.12 -4.69 1.62
C GLY A 64 0.96 -5.74 1.56
N THR A 65 1.00 -6.55 2.59
CA THR A 65 1.95 -7.63 2.73
C THR A 65 1.30 -8.76 3.53
N ASP A 66 1.70 -9.97 3.24
CA ASP A 66 1.31 -11.16 4.02
C ASP A 66 2.28 -11.45 5.16
N SER A 67 3.31 -10.62 5.34
CA SER A 67 4.29 -10.80 6.41
C SER A 67 3.69 -10.49 7.77
N GLU A 68 3.86 -11.38 8.72
CA GLU A 68 3.42 -11.19 10.10
C GLU A 68 4.18 -10.06 10.80
N TYR A 69 5.36 -9.71 10.32
CA TYR A 69 6.16 -8.61 10.85
C TYR A 69 5.60 -7.23 10.54
N ALA A 70 4.79 -7.11 9.50
CA ALA A 70 4.38 -5.81 8.96
C ALA A 70 3.71 -4.93 10.01
N ALA A 71 2.79 -5.49 10.80
CA ALA A 71 2.09 -4.75 11.84
C ALA A 71 3.05 -4.23 12.91
N TYR A 72 4.03 -5.02 13.28
CA TYR A 72 5.01 -4.63 14.30
C TYR A 72 5.90 -3.49 13.82
N VAL A 73 6.29 -3.52 12.55
CA VAL A 73 7.10 -2.46 11.95
C VAL A 73 6.28 -1.19 11.78
N GLU A 74 5.06 -1.32 11.24
CA GLU A 74 4.19 -0.16 10.96
C GLU A 74 3.79 0.57 12.23
N LEU A 75 3.42 -0.16 13.27
CA LEU A 75 2.79 0.37 14.49
C LEU A 75 3.72 0.43 15.69
N GLY A 76 4.90 -0.20 15.61
CA GLY A 76 5.79 -0.34 16.74
C GLY A 76 5.39 -1.48 17.66
N THR A 77 6.21 -1.73 18.69
CA THR A 77 5.97 -2.80 19.66
C THR A 77 6.27 -2.31 21.08
N GLY A 78 5.81 -3.06 22.07
CA GLY A 78 6.07 -2.77 23.47
C GLY A 78 5.50 -1.43 23.89
N LYS A 79 6.30 -0.64 24.59
CA LYS A 79 5.87 0.68 25.08
C LYS A 79 5.56 1.68 23.95
N TYR A 80 6.03 1.41 22.74
CA TYR A 80 5.82 2.28 21.59
C TYR A 80 4.52 2.01 20.84
N ALA A 81 3.87 0.88 21.10
CA ALA A 81 2.62 0.52 20.45
C ALA A 81 1.42 0.86 21.33
N ALA A 82 0.35 1.35 20.72
CA ALA A 82 -0.92 1.56 21.43
C ALA A 82 -1.43 0.21 21.95
N GLY A 83 -1.66 0.11 23.27
CA GLY A 83 -2.08 -1.14 23.91
C GLY A 83 -0.98 -2.18 24.03
N GLY A 84 0.26 -1.83 23.71
CA GLY A 84 1.40 -2.73 23.85
C GLY A 84 1.88 -2.86 25.29
N ARG A 85 2.82 -3.77 25.50
CA ARG A 85 3.36 -4.04 26.82
C ARG A 85 4.18 -2.86 27.32
N PRO A 86 3.81 -2.20 28.44
CA PRO A 86 4.52 -1.01 28.93
C PRO A 86 5.83 -1.33 29.63
N THR A 87 6.04 -2.57 30.08
CA THR A 87 7.24 -2.98 30.83
C THR A 87 8.18 -3.76 29.92
N PRO A 88 9.51 -3.61 30.11
CA PRO A 88 10.49 -4.41 29.36
C PRO A 88 10.34 -5.90 29.61
N TRP A 89 10.84 -6.70 28.67
CA TRP A 89 10.87 -8.15 28.79
C TRP A 89 12.14 -8.71 28.18
N VAL A 90 12.40 -9.98 28.46
CA VAL A 90 13.50 -10.70 27.83
C VAL A 90 12.93 -11.78 26.93
N TYR A 91 13.64 -12.06 25.86
CA TYR A 91 13.29 -13.13 24.93
C TYR A 91 14.55 -13.85 24.47
N GLN A 92 14.38 -15.07 23.96
CA GLN A 92 15.46 -15.87 23.43
C GLN A 92 15.35 -15.93 21.91
N ASP A 93 16.45 -15.65 21.22
CA ASP A 93 16.47 -15.74 19.76
C ASP A 93 16.63 -17.19 19.29
N ALA A 94 16.65 -17.39 17.97
CA ALA A 94 16.76 -18.72 17.36
C ALA A 94 18.08 -19.43 17.70
N ASN A 95 19.11 -18.66 18.06
CA ASN A 95 20.43 -19.19 18.42
C ASN A 95 20.56 -19.46 19.92
N GLY A 96 19.50 -19.21 20.70
CA GLY A 96 19.51 -19.42 22.14
C GLY A 96 20.05 -18.25 22.95
N ASN A 97 20.33 -17.12 22.33
CA ASN A 97 20.81 -15.92 23.02
C ASN A 97 19.64 -15.13 23.61
N TRP A 98 19.84 -14.63 24.85
CA TRP A 98 18.83 -13.83 25.54
C TRP A 98 18.99 -12.36 25.22
N HIS A 99 17.86 -11.70 24.99
CA HIS A 99 17.79 -10.28 24.69
C HIS A 99 16.79 -9.58 25.58
N TRP A 100 17.16 -8.40 26.02
CA TRP A 100 16.26 -7.49 26.75
C TRP A 100 15.68 -6.49 25.74
N THR A 101 14.38 -6.19 25.85
CA THR A 101 13.75 -5.21 25.00
C THR A 101 12.60 -4.52 25.73
N GLN A 102 12.33 -3.30 25.36
CA GLN A 102 11.12 -2.57 25.74
C GLN A 102 10.20 -2.34 24.53
N GLY A 103 10.52 -2.96 23.40
CA GLY A 103 9.84 -2.80 22.14
C GLY A 103 10.66 -1.96 21.18
N ASN A 104 10.10 -1.75 19.98
CA ASN A 104 10.72 -0.96 18.92
C ASN A 104 9.77 0.17 18.51
N PRO A 105 10.31 1.38 18.26
CA PRO A 105 9.51 2.46 17.71
C PRO A 105 8.88 2.07 16.37
N ALA A 106 7.73 2.65 16.06
CA ALA A 106 7.11 2.48 14.77
C ALA A 106 8.00 3.01 13.65
N GLN A 107 8.08 2.27 12.55
CA GLN A 107 8.74 2.70 11.32
C GLN A 107 7.74 2.53 10.18
N PRO A 108 6.74 3.44 10.06
CA PRO A 108 5.65 3.28 9.10
C PRO A 108 6.17 3.28 7.66
N PHE A 109 5.66 2.37 6.85
CA PHE A 109 6.02 2.27 5.44
C PHE A 109 4.79 2.14 4.53
N LEU A 110 3.68 1.59 5.03
CA LEU A 110 2.45 1.45 4.25
C LEU A 110 1.64 2.74 4.26
N LYS A 111 1.36 3.28 5.44
CA LYS A 111 0.54 4.50 5.57
C LYS A 111 1.17 5.70 4.87
N PRO A 112 2.46 6.02 5.08
CA PRO A 112 3.07 7.15 4.37
C PRO A 112 3.13 6.95 2.86
N ALA A 113 3.32 5.72 2.40
CA ALA A 113 3.35 5.42 0.96
C ALA A 113 2.06 5.83 0.27
N VAL A 114 0.93 5.70 0.96
CA VAL A 114 -0.38 6.10 0.45
C VAL A 114 -0.66 7.57 0.76
N ALA A 115 -0.54 7.96 2.03
CA ALA A 115 -1.01 9.25 2.51
C ALA A 115 -0.15 10.43 2.04
N ASP A 116 1.17 10.24 1.89
CA ASP A 116 2.10 11.34 1.62
C ASP A 116 2.21 11.65 0.12
N HIS A 117 1.59 10.87 -0.76
CA HIS A 117 1.74 11.01 -2.21
C HIS A 117 0.39 11.20 -2.93
N LYS A 118 -0.57 11.80 -2.25
CA LYS A 118 -1.92 12.01 -2.77
C LYS A 118 -1.92 12.71 -4.13
N GLN A 119 -1.12 13.75 -4.27
CA GLN A 119 -1.05 14.53 -5.52
C GLN A 119 -0.50 13.69 -6.68
N THR A 120 0.45 12.82 -6.41
CA THR A 120 0.99 11.89 -7.40
C THR A 120 -0.10 10.98 -7.93
N TYR A 121 -0.90 10.39 -7.03
CA TYR A 121 -1.97 9.48 -7.43
C TYR A 121 -3.09 10.20 -8.17
N GLN A 122 -3.44 11.40 -7.73
CA GLN A 122 -4.42 12.23 -8.44
C GLN A 122 -3.96 12.55 -9.85
N GLY A 123 -2.67 12.85 -10.05
CA GLY A 123 -2.09 13.11 -11.35
C GLY A 123 -2.14 11.90 -12.27
N ILE A 124 -1.83 10.71 -11.76
CA ILE A 124 -1.89 9.46 -12.51
C ILE A 124 -3.33 9.19 -12.97
N ILE A 125 -4.29 9.30 -12.06
CA ILE A 125 -5.70 9.06 -12.37
C ILE A 125 -6.18 10.05 -13.44
N LYS A 126 -5.86 11.32 -13.25
CA LYS A 126 -6.23 12.37 -14.20
C LYS A 126 -5.68 12.10 -15.58
N ASP A 127 -4.41 11.75 -15.69
CA ASP A 127 -3.75 11.49 -16.97
C ASP A 127 -4.37 10.29 -17.69
N GLU A 128 -4.64 9.22 -16.96
CA GLU A 128 -5.25 8.02 -17.57
C GLU A 128 -6.69 8.27 -18.03
N LEU A 129 -7.47 9.02 -17.23
CA LEU A 129 -8.86 9.33 -17.60
C LEU A 129 -8.94 10.33 -18.76
N HIS A 130 -7.88 11.10 -19.01
CA HIS A 130 -7.79 12.01 -20.15
C HIS A 130 -7.14 11.37 -21.37
N GLY A 131 -6.90 10.07 -21.36
CA GLY A 131 -6.41 9.33 -22.51
C GLY A 131 -4.91 9.47 -22.78
N ARG A 132 -4.15 9.74 -21.77
CA ARG A 132 -2.68 9.85 -21.90
C ARG A 132 -1.95 8.59 -21.47
#